data_27664e318c7bfcac0ea9afa9168ebd75
#
_entry.id   27664e318c7bfcac0ea9afa9168ebd75
#
_cell.length_a   1.000
_cell.length_b   1.000
_cell.length_c   1.000
_cell.angle_alpha   90.00
_cell.angle_beta   90.00
_cell.angle_gamma   90.00
#
_symmetry.space_group_name_H-M   'P 1'
#
loop_
_entity.id
_entity.type
_entity.pdbx_description
1 polymer ?
#
loop_
_entity_poly.entity_id
_entity_poly.type
_entity_poly.pdbx_seq_one_letter_code
_entity_poly.pdbx_strand_id
1 'polypeptide(L)'
;MISEVTAATPNLTPRTGSLRKRLISGAAAGGFGLVVVGLGGWWFTLAVGVIVHLGLLEFFRMAQFKGMRPATKTTLVACQLLLLSTQWTVQGGLPDVIPQAVLPLSGAAICAWLLLQPVTGSIADIAASIFGMFYLGFLPSHWLQLRNLNAPQLAPSLASLPDTWGWLSSGLAITLSACLMIVASDIGSWAFGMCCGRRPLSSISPGKTVEGAIGGFACAMAVGLISGRLLGWPLAGLPGLLLGALVALISLVGDLTESMMKRDAGLKDSGDVLPGHGGILDRIDSYLFTPAVIYYAITLALPLLPKG
;
A
#
# COMPACT_ATOMS: atom_id res chain seq x y z
N MET A 1 -12.36 3.90 -57.84
CA MET A 1 -11.15 4.46 -57.20
C MET A 1 -11.19 4.02 -55.76
N ILE A 2 -10.52 2.91 -55.45
CA ILE A 2 -10.44 2.35 -54.11
C ILE A 2 -9.05 2.78 -53.59
N SER A 3 -9.03 3.68 -52.59
CA SER A 3 -7.81 4.11 -51.93
C SER A 3 -7.35 3.07 -50.92
N GLU A 4 -6.19 2.45 -51.17
CA GLU A 4 -5.51 1.58 -50.26
C GLU A 4 -5.11 2.35 -48.98
N VAL A 5 -5.65 1.88 -47.85
CA VAL A 5 -5.19 2.30 -46.53
C VAL A 5 -3.95 1.46 -46.19
N THR A 6 -2.79 2.08 -46.33
CA THR A 6 -1.51 1.49 -45.95
C THR A 6 -1.45 1.35 -44.44
N ALA A 7 -1.53 0.13 -43.94
CA ALA A 7 -1.33 -0.20 -42.52
C ALA A 7 0.13 0.08 -42.13
N ALA A 8 0.35 1.06 -41.26
CA ALA A 8 1.66 1.34 -40.68
C ALA A 8 2.07 0.18 -39.74
N THR A 9 3.12 -0.52 -40.10
CA THR A 9 3.77 -1.53 -39.26
C THR A 9 4.33 -0.89 -38.00
N PRO A 10 4.06 -1.42 -36.79
CA PRO A 10 4.67 -0.88 -35.57
C PRO A 10 6.17 -1.19 -35.56
N ASN A 11 6.98 -0.14 -35.49
CA ASN A 11 8.43 -0.22 -35.31
C ASN A 11 8.76 -0.90 -33.97
N LEU A 12 9.14 -2.17 -34.03
CA LEU A 12 9.68 -2.96 -32.91
C LEU A 12 11.18 -2.62 -32.75
N THR A 13 11.49 -1.47 -32.14
CA THR A 13 12.85 -1.21 -31.66
C THR A 13 13.08 -1.98 -30.35
N PRO A 14 14.20 -2.72 -30.20
CA PRO A 14 14.47 -3.49 -28.99
C PRO A 14 14.73 -2.58 -27.78
N ARG A 15 13.90 -2.73 -26.73
CA ARG A 15 13.90 -1.93 -25.48
C ARG A 15 14.96 -2.40 -24.46
N THR A 16 16.19 -2.69 -24.86
CA THR A 16 17.26 -3.17 -23.93
C THR A 16 17.75 -2.10 -22.95
N GLY A 17 17.62 -0.79 -23.27
CA GLY A 17 17.88 0.30 -22.31
C GLY A 17 16.84 0.46 -21.19
N SER A 18 15.69 -0.21 -21.32
CA SER A 18 14.55 -0.07 -20.41
C SER A 18 14.72 -0.89 -19.11
N LEU A 19 15.33 -2.09 -19.16
CA LEU A 19 15.40 -3.02 -18.03
C LEU A 19 16.37 -2.51 -16.95
N ARG A 20 17.55 -2.04 -17.34
CA ARG A 20 18.54 -1.47 -16.42
C ARG A 20 18.01 -0.21 -15.72
N LYS A 21 17.35 0.67 -16.47
CA LYS A 21 16.73 1.88 -15.90
C LYS A 21 15.64 1.51 -14.89
N ARG A 22 14.81 0.51 -15.17
CA ARG A 22 13.76 0.02 -14.26
C ARG A 22 14.34 -0.61 -12.99
N LEU A 23 15.42 -1.39 -13.10
CA LEU A 23 16.10 -1.96 -11.93
C LEU A 23 16.71 -0.88 -11.05
N ILE A 24 17.41 0.09 -11.65
CA ILE A 24 18.05 1.18 -10.90
C ILE A 24 17.00 2.04 -10.19
N SER A 25 15.91 2.41 -10.86
CA SER A 25 14.87 3.22 -10.23
C SER A 25 14.06 2.44 -9.18
N GLY A 26 13.83 1.15 -9.38
CA GLY A 26 13.23 0.28 -8.38
C GLY A 26 14.11 0.13 -7.13
N ALA A 27 15.42 -0.08 -7.32
CA ALA A 27 16.39 -0.12 -6.23
C ALA A 27 16.51 1.23 -5.49
N ALA A 28 16.49 2.34 -6.23
CA ALA A 28 16.52 3.68 -5.64
C ALA A 28 15.25 3.97 -4.82
N ALA A 29 14.08 3.63 -5.34
CA ALA A 29 12.81 3.78 -4.63
C ALA A 29 12.74 2.89 -3.38
N GLY A 30 13.17 1.62 -3.48
CA GLY A 30 13.26 0.71 -2.34
C GLY A 30 14.26 1.19 -1.29
N GLY A 31 15.44 1.64 -1.70
CA GLY A 31 16.46 2.21 -0.81
C GLY A 31 15.96 3.47 -0.10
N PHE A 32 15.30 4.37 -0.83
CA PHE A 32 14.65 5.55 -0.24
C PHE A 32 13.58 5.15 0.78
N GLY A 33 12.72 4.18 0.45
CA GLY A 33 11.71 3.66 1.36
C GLY A 33 12.31 3.10 2.65
N LEU A 34 13.39 2.32 2.55
CA LEU A 34 14.11 1.78 3.73
C LEU A 34 14.71 2.88 4.61
N VAL A 35 15.32 3.91 4.00
CA VAL A 35 15.85 5.06 4.75
C VAL A 35 14.74 5.78 5.49
N VAL A 36 13.62 6.05 4.84
CA VAL A 36 12.48 6.77 5.43
C VAL A 36 11.81 5.96 6.54
N VAL A 37 11.64 4.65 6.36
CA VAL A 37 11.16 3.72 7.41
C VAL A 37 12.15 3.69 8.58
N GLY A 38 13.45 3.67 8.31
CA GLY A 38 14.49 3.71 9.34
C GLY A 38 14.46 4.98 10.18
N LEU A 39 14.36 6.14 9.52
CA LEU A 39 14.26 7.44 10.19
C LEU A 39 13.01 7.54 11.08
N GLY A 40 11.86 7.04 10.59
CA GLY A 40 10.60 7.06 11.34
C GLY A 40 10.08 8.46 11.64
N GLY A 41 9.21 8.58 12.66
CA GLY A 41 8.69 9.84 13.16
C GLY A 41 8.11 10.74 12.07
N TRP A 42 8.37 12.03 12.14
CA TRP A 42 7.85 13.04 11.21
C TRP A 42 8.40 12.88 9.77
N TRP A 43 9.61 12.35 9.58
CA TRP A 43 10.15 12.07 8.25
C TRP A 43 9.38 10.99 7.52
N PHE A 44 9.01 9.93 8.26
CA PHE A 44 8.16 8.88 7.71
C PHE A 44 6.75 9.39 7.39
N THR A 45 6.18 10.20 8.29
CA THR A 45 4.88 10.82 8.09
C THR A 45 4.86 11.74 6.87
N LEU A 46 5.89 12.56 6.68
CA LEU A 46 6.03 13.43 5.52
C LEU A 46 6.06 12.61 4.23
N ALA A 47 6.86 11.55 4.18
CA ALA A 47 6.95 10.71 2.99
C ALA A 47 5.62 10.00 2.68
N VAL A 48 4.96 9.41 3.70
CA VAL A 48 3.62 8.83 3.53
C VAL A 48 2.62 9.90 3.10
N GLY A 49 2.68 11.10 3.66
CA GLY A 49 1.82 12.24 3.29
C GLY A 49 1.98 12.64 1.83
N VAL A 50 3.21 12.72 1.32
CA VAL A 50 3.49 13.01 -0.10
C VAL A 50 2.95 11.88 -1.00
N ILE A 51 3.20 10.63 -0.66
CA ILE A 51 2.70 9.46 -1.41
C ILE A 51 1.17 9.47 -1.45
N VAL A 52 0.51 9.68 -0.32
CA VAL A 52 -0.95 9.77 -0.21
C VAL A 52 -1.49 10.94 -1.03
N HIS A 53 -0.82 12.10 -0.99
CA HIS A 53 -1.23 13.27 -1.76
C HIS A 53 -1.23 12.98 -3.26
N LEU A 54 -0.12 12.45 -3.77
CA LEU A 54 0.03 12.14 -5.20
C LEU A 54 -0.92 11.01 -5.62
N GLY A 55 -1.02 9.93 -4.84
CA GLY A 55 -1.93 8.82 -5.12
C GLY A 55 -3.40 9.26 -5.14
N LEU A 56 -3.79 10.19 -4.26
CA LEU A 56 -5.15 10.72 -4.22
C LEU A 56 -5.47 11.58 -5.45
N LEU A 57 -4.50 12.36 -5.94
CA LEU A 57 -4.66 13.11 -7.19
C LEU A 57 -4.85 12.17 -8.39
N GLU A 58 -4.07 11.08 -8.47
CA GLU A 58 -4.24 10.07 -9.52
C GLU A 58 -5.59 9.36 -9.43
N PHE A 59 -5.99 8.95 -8.22
CA PHE A 59 -7.30 8.34 -7.99
C PHE A 59 -8.45 9.26 -8.41
N PHE A 60 -8.42 10.52 -8.02
CA PHE A 60 -9.47 11.46 -8.42
C PHE A 60 -9.45 11.78 -9.90
N ARG A 61 -8.28 11.78 -10.55
CA ARG A 61 -8.19 11.87 -12.00
C ARG A 61 -8.92 10.71 -12.67
N MET A 62 -8.73 9.47 -12.19
CA MET A 62 -9.48 8.31 -12.70
C MET A 62 -11.00 8.46 -12.50
N ALA A 63 -11.44 8.93 -11.32
CA ALA A 63 -12.85 9.19 -11.05
C ALA A 63 -13.43 10.26 -11.99
N GLN A 64 -12.65 11.31 -12.29
CA GLN A 64 -13.05 12.37 -13.23
C GLN A 64 -13.22 11.85 -14.67
N PHE A 65 -12.40 10.90 -15.12
CA PHE A 65 -12.60 10.24 -16.42
C PHE A 65 -13.95 9.50 -16.51
N LYS A 66 -14.53 9.10 -15.38
CA LYS A 66 -15.87 8.51 -15.27
C LYS A 66 -16.97 9.57 -15.12
N GLY A 67 -16.63 10.86 -15.23
CA GLY A 67 -17.57 11.96 -15.08
C GLY A 67 -17.93 12.31 -13.64
N MET A 68 -17.26 11.72 -12.64
CA MET A 68 -17.42 12.06 -11.23
C MET A 68 -16.71 13.39 -10.91
N ARG A 69 -17.23 14.12 -9.92
CA ARG A 69 -16.68 15.41 -9.46
C ARG A 69 -16.41 15.34 -7.96
N PRO A 70 -15.41 14.54 -7.55
CA PRO A 70 -15.11 14.36 -6.13
C PRO A 70 -14.67 15.66 -5.47
N ALA A 71 -14.87 15.76 -4.14
CA ALA A 71 -14.42 16.87 -3.30
C ALA A 71 -12.91 16.83 -3.09
N THR A 72 -12.13 16.93 -4.17
CA THR A 72 -10.68 16.66 -4.21
C THR A 72 -9.92 17.43 -3.13
N LYS A 73 -10.10 18.77 -3.03
CA LYS A 73 -9.36 19.59 -2.07
C LYS A 73 -9.71 19.26 -0.63
N THR A 74 -10.99 19.09 -0.34
CA THR A 74 -11.49 18.76 1.01
C THR A 74 -10.94 17.39 1.43
N THR A 75 -10.98 16.39 0.55
CA THR A 75 -10.46 15.06 0.83
C THR A 75 -8.94 15.03 0.99
N LEU A 76 -8.18 15.80 0.19
CA LEU A 76 -6.74 15.96 0.36
C LEU A 76 -6.40 16.51 1.75
N VAL A 77 -7.06 17.59 2.17
CA VAL A 77 -6.87 18.17 3.49
C VAL A 77 -7.23 17.18 4.59
N ALA A 78 -8.35 16.48 4.45
CA ALA A 78 -8.80 15.47 5.40
C ALA A 78 -7.76 14.34 5.57
N CYS A 79 -7.19 13.82 4.48
CA CYS A 79 -6.16 12.78 4.54
C CYS A 79 -4.89 13.28 5.24
N GLN A 80 -4.44 14.52 4.95
CA GLN A 80 -3.27 15.07 5.62
C GLN A 80 -3.53 15.30 7.13
N LEU A 81 -4.69 15.80 7.49
CA LEU A 81 -5.09 15.96 8.90
C LEU A 81 -5.13 14.61 9.62
N LEU A 82 -5.64 13.57 8.97
CA LEU A 82 -5.66 12.22 9.52
C LEU A 82 -4.24 11.69 9.78
N LEU A 83 -3.33 11.82 8.82
CA LEU A 83 -1.94 11.38 8.98
C LEU A 83 -1.22 12.17 10.09
N LEU A 84 -1.35 13.51 10.08
CA LEU A 84 -0.72 14.37 11.08
C LEU A 84 -1.27 14.10 12.50
N SER A 85 -2.58 13.99 12.65
CA SER A 85 -3.20 13.65 13.94
C SER A 85 -2.80 12.26 14.41
N THR A 86 -2.75 11.25 13.52
CA THR A 86 -2.28 9.91 13.85
C THR A 86 -0.83 9.94 14.35
N GLN A 87 0.07 10.61 13.62
CA GLN A 87 1.47 10.73 14.05
C GLN A 87 1.61 11.42 15.40
N TRP A 88 0.88 12.50 15.61
CA TRP A 88 0.95 13.23 16.87
C TRP A 88 0.40 12.41 18.04
N THR A 89 -0.68 11.66 17.82
CA THR A 89 -1.26 10.75 18.82
C THR A 89 -0.28 9.63 19.21
N VAL A 90 0.34 8.95 18.24
CA VAL A 90 1.29 7.87 18.55
C VAL A 90 2.56 8.37 19.26
N GLN A 91 2.87 9.65 19.19
CA GLN A 91 3.92 10.30 19.98
C GLN A 91 3.44 10.82 21.37
N GLY A 92 2.19 10.58 21.72
CA GLY A 92 1.61 10.99 23.01
C GLY A 92 1.22 12.45 23.09
N GLY A 93 1.22 13.19 21.97
CA GLY A 93 0.88 14.62 21.94
C GLY A 93 -0.62 14.91 21.83
N LEU A 94 -1.43 13.92 21.39
CA LEU A 94 -2.89 14.03 21.28
C LEU A 94 -3.58 12.77 21.81
N PRO A 95 -4.82 12.89 22.31
CA PRO A 95 -5.63 11.73 22.67
C PRO A 95 -5.98 10.85 21.47
N ASP A 96 -6.13 9.53 21.68
CA ASP A 96 -6.46 8.56 20.63
C ASP A 96 -7.80 8.82 19.92
N VAL A 97 -8.70 9.54 20.57
CA VAL A 97 -9.99 9.92 20.01
C VAL A 97 -9.87 10.90 18.84
N ILE A 98 -8.79 11.67 18.73
CA ILE A 98 -8.65 12.72 17.71
C ILE A 98 -8.56 12.14 16.30
N PRO A 99 -7.65 11.20 15.97
CA PRO A 99 -7.65 10.57 14.64
C PRO A 99 -8.97 9.85 14.31
N GLN A 100 -9.60 9.24 15.32
CA GLN A 100 -10.90 8.59 15.16
C GLN A 100 -12.02 9.58 14.79
N ALA A 101 -11.98 10.81 15.34
CA ALA A 101 -12.94 11.86 15.03
C ALA A 101 -12.70 12.48 13.63
N VAL A 102 -11.47 12.50 13.13
CA VAL A 102 -11.15 13.10 11.82
C VAL A 102 -11.94 12.40 10.71
N LEU A 103 -12.10 11.08 10.75
CA LEU A 103 -12.78 10.34 9.69
C LEU A 103 -14.26 10.74 9.53
N PRO A 104 -15.13 10.68 10.56
CA PRO A 104 -16.53 11.08 10.44
C PRO A 104 -16.71 12.59 10.19
N LEU A 105 -15.90 13.44 10.81
CA LEU A 105 -15.97 14.89 10.61
C LEU A 105 -15.57 15.28 9.19
N SER A 106 -14.56 14.64 8.61
CA SER A 106 -14.17 14.84 7.23
C SER A 106 -15.25 14.33 6.26
N GLY A 107 -15.92 13.22 6.58
CA GLY A 107 -17.06 12.74 5.81
C GLY A 107 -18.20 13.78 5.77
N ALA A 108 -18.54 14.36 6.92
CA ALA A 108 -19.53 15.43 6.99
C ALA A 108 -19.07 16.69 6.22
N ALA A 109 -17.80 17.07 6.31
CA ALA A 109 -17.24 18.22 5.59
C ALA A 109 -17.25 18.00 4.06
N ILE A 110 -16.96 16.77 3.59
CA ILE A 110 -17.07 16.39 2.17
C ILE A 110 -18.52 16.54 1.68
N CYS A 111 -19.48 16.02 2.44
CA CYS A 111 -20.90 16.13 2.08
C CYS A 111 -21.33 17.61 2.05
N ALA A 112 -20.98 18.39 3.06
CA ALA A 112 -21.28 19.82 3.12
C ALA A 112 -20.65 20.58 1.93
N TRP A 113 -19.39 20.29 1.60
CA TRP A 113 -18.72 20.89 0.46
C TRP A 113 -19.45 20.58 -0.87
N LEU A 114 -19.85 19.34 -1.09
CA LEU A 114 -20.56 18.91 -2.30
C LEU A 114 -21.97 19.53 -2.41
N LEU A 115 -22.64 19.77 -1.27
CA LEU A 115 -23.92 20.47 -1.22
C LEU A 115 -23.81 21.96 -1.61
N LEU A 116 -22.70 22.61 -1.27
CA LEU A 116 -22.47 24.04 -1.51
C LEU A 116 -21.97 24.33 -2.94
N GLN A 117 -21.74 23.30 -3.77
CA GLN A 117 -21.31 23.53 -5.15
C GLN A 117 -22.46 24.08 -6.03
N PRO A 118 -22.16 24.92 -7.04
CA PRO A 118 -23.17 25.42 -7.99
C PRO A 118 -23.99 24.34 -8.68
N VAL A 119 -23.36 23.17 -8.93
CA VAL A 119 -24.01 21.94 -9.33
C VAL A 119 -23.82 20.96 -8.19
N THR A 120 -24.90 20.66 -7.47
CA THR A 120 -24.86 19.74 -6.32
C THR A 120 -24.20 18.42 -6.67
N GLY A 121 -23.44 17.87 -5.72
CA GLY A 121 -22.77 16.58 -5.87
C GLY A 121 -23.76 15.42 -5.97
N SER A 122 -23.32 14.35 -6.63
CA SER A 122 -24.06 13.10 -6.76
C SER A 122 -23.62 12.08 -5.70
N ILE A 123 -24.37 10.97 -5.60
CA ILE A 123 -23.97 9.81 -4.77
C ILE A 123 -22.59 9.31 -5.21
N ALA A 124 -22.29 9.31 -6.52
CA ALA A 124 -20.99 8.89 -7.04
C ALA A 124 -19.85 9.83 -6.60
N ASP A 125 -20.10 11.15 -6.55
CA ASP A 125 -19.12 12.15 -6.09
C ASP A 125 -18.80 11.96 -4.60
N ILE A 126 -19.83 11.71 -3.78
CA ILE A 126 -19.70 11.39 -2.36
C ILE A 126 -18.90 10.08 -2.20
N ALA A 127 -19.33 9.02 -2.91
CA ALA A 127 -18.70 7.71 -2.83
C ALA A 127 -17.22 7.76 -3.23
N ALA A 128 -16.88 8.45 -4.34
CA ALA A 128 -15.50 8.62 -4.77
C ALA A 128 -14.66 9.39 -3.73
N SER A 129 -15.23 10.45 -3.12
CA SER A 129 -14.52 11.24 -2.10
C SER A 129 -14.28 10.45 -0.83
N ILE A 130 -15.31 9.77 -0.32
CA ILE A 130 -15.22 8.96 0.91
C ILE A 130 -14.32 7.74 0.69
N PHE A 131 -14.43 7.05 -0.46
CA PHE A 131 -13.55 5.93 -0.78
C PHE A 131 -12.09 6.38 -0.92
N GLY A 132 -11.83 7.52 -1.57
CA GLY A 132 -10.49 8.09 -1.65
C GLY A 132 -9.89 8.38 -0.27
N MET A 133 -10.69 8.96 0.64
CA MET A 133 -10.28 9.21 2.03
C MET A 133 -9.99 7.90 2.78
N PHE A 134 -10.83 6.89 2.65
CA PHE A 134 -10.63 5.57 3.25
C PHE A 134 -9.38 4.89 2.67
N TYR A 135 -9.31 4.79 1.34
CA TYR A 135 -8.30 4.00 0.62
C TYR A 135 -6.90 4.61 0.72
N LEU A 136 -6.80 5.94 0.58
CA LEU A 136 -5.52 6.66 0.52
C LEU A 136 -5.23 7.51 1.76
N GLY A 137 -6.16 7.66 2.68
CA GLY A 137 -5.93 8.35 3.96
C GLY A 137 -5.90 7.38 5.13
N PHE A 138 -7.04 6.72 5.39
CA PHE A 138 -7.22 5.88 6.57
C PHE A 138 -6.35 4.60 6.52
N LEU A 139 -6.35 3.87 5.42
CA LEU A 139 -5.56 2.64 5.34
C LEU A 139 -4.05 2.90 5.50
N PRO A 140 -3.43 3.87 4.77
CA PRO A 140 -2.00 4.16 4.95
C PRO A 140 -1.64 4.74 6.32
N SER A 141 -2.59 5.36 7.07
CA SER A 141 -2.31 5.85 8.42
C SER A 141 -1.82 4.75 9.36
N HIS A 142 -2.19 3.49 9.10
CA HIS A 142 -1.73 2.34 9.86
C HIS A 142 -0.23 2.05 9.70
N TRP A 143 0.42 2.53 8.63
CA TRP A 143 1.89 2.51 8.55
C TRP A 143 2.53 3.34 9.66
N LEU A 144 1.92 4.48 10.01
CA LEU A 144 2.40 5.33 11.11
C LEU A 144 2.20 4.63 12.45
N GLN A 145 1.05 3.98 12.64
CA GLN A 145 0.77 3.22 13.85
C GLN A 145 1.72 2.03 14.00
N LEU A 146 1.94 1.23 12.93
CA LEU A 146 2.89 0.13 12.93
C LEU A 146 4.31 0.59 13.26
N ARG A 147 4.78 1.66 12.61
CA ARG A 147 6.16 2.15 12.75
C ARG A 147 6.43 2.69 14.15
N ASN A 148 5.44 3.28 14.79
CA ASN A 148 5.55 3.84 16.14
C ASN A 148 5.08 2.87 17.24
N LEU A 149 4.77 1.63 16.89
CA LEU A 149 4.28 0.63 17.84
C LEU A 149 5.37 0.32 18.88
N ASN A 150 5.16 0.81 20.10
CA ASN A 150 6.04 0.51 21.23
C ASN A 150 5.42 -0.64 22.05
N ALA A 151 5.65 -1.85 21.60
CA ALA A 151 5.07 -3.04 22.19
C ALA A 151 6.13 -4.16 22.26
N PRO A 152 7.03 -4.13 23.27
CA PRO A 152 8.09 -5.13 23.45
C PRO A 152 7.57 -6.58 23.48
N GLN A 153 6.35 -6.78 23.99
CA GLN A 153 5.69 -8.08 24.01
C GLN A 153 5.39 -8.66 22.62
N LEU A 154 5.35 -7.81 21.59
CA LEU A 154 5.16 -8.23 20.18
C LEU A 154 6.48 -8.50 19.45
N ALA A 155 7.61 -8.25 20.11
CA ALA A 155 8.93 -8.54 19.58
C ALA A 155 9.88 -8.93 20.74
N PRO A 156 9.59 -9.99 21.50
CA PRO A 156 10.31 -10.33 22.72
C PRO A 156 11.80 -10.63 22.48
N SER A 157 12.17 -11.14 21.32
CA SER A 157 13.58 -11.40 21.00
C SER A 157 14.43 -10.14 20.95
N LEU A 158 13.83 -8.95 20.70
CA LEU A 158 14.59 -7.70 20.69
C LEU A 158 15.12 -7.32 22.08
N ALA A 159 14.45 -7.76 23.15
CA ALA A 159 14.88 -7.50 24.52
C ALA A 159 16.20 -8.20 24.90
N SER A 160 16.58 -9.23 24.15
CA SER A 160 17.86 -9.96 24.36
C SER A 160 19.02 -9.42 23.51
N LEU A 161 18.78 -8.40 22.67
CA LEU A 161 19.84 -7.81 21.86
C LEU A 161 20.72 -6.88 22.69
N PRO A 162 22.02 -6.77 22.35
CA PRO A 162 22.92 -5.80 22.97
C PRO A 162 22.40 -4.35 22.81
N ASP A 163 22.76 -3.47 23.76
CA ASP A 163 22.37 -2.06 23.76
C ASP A 163 22.76 -1.31 22.46
N THR A 164 23.78 -1.78 21.75
CA THR A 164 24.19 -1.27 20.45
C THR A 164 23.08 -1.37 19.38
N TRP A 165 22.09 -2.23 19.58
CA TRP A 165 20.92 -2.42 18.72
C TRP A 165 19.67 -1.68 19.24
N GLY A 166 19.80 -0.83 20.25
CA GLY A 166 18.69 -0.07 20.85
C GLY A 166 17.89 0.80 19.87
N TRP A 167 18.45 1.08 18.69
CA TRP A 167 17.75 1.75 17.59
C TRP A 167 16.67 0.87 16.92
N LEU A 168 16.74 -0.47 17.08
CA LEU A 168 15.81 -1.42 16.51
C LEU A 168 14.58 -1.56 17.42
N SER A 169 13.63 -0.63 17.30
CA SER A 169 12.37 -0.70 18.04
C SER A 169 11.46 -1.82 17.51
N SER A 170 10.53 -2.29 18.35
CA SER A 170 9.50 -3.26 17.95
C SER A 170 8.72 -2.79 16.71
N GLY A 171 8.30 -1.52 16.67
CA GLY A 171 7.60 -0.95 15.52
C GLY A 171 8.43 -0.93 14.25
N LEU A 172 9.73 -0.62 14.33
CA LEU A 172 10.64 -0.68 13.19
C LEU A 172 10.78 -2.12 12.66
N ALA A 173 11.06 -3.07 13.55
CA ALA A 173 11.24 -4.48 13.17
C ALA A 173 9.98 -5.08 12.53
N ILE A 174 8.80 -4.79 13.08
CA ILE A 174 7.52 -5.22 12.54
C ILE A 174 7.24 -4.57 11.18
N THR A 175 7.48 -3.25 11.04
CA THR A 175 7.28 -2.54 9.78
C THR A 175 8.20 -3.06 8.68
N LEU A 176 9.48 -3.30 8.99
CA LEU A 176 10.41 -3.90 8.03
C LEU A 176 9.99 -5.32 7.63
N SER A 177 9.55 -6.13 8.59
CA SER A 177 9.02 -7.47 8.32
C SER A 177 7.80 -7.42 7.40
N ALA A 178 6.88 -6.47 7.63
CA ALA A 178 5.73 -6.23 6.78
C ALA A 178 6.13 -5.86 5.34
N CYS A 179 7.03 -4.90 5.19
CA CYS A 179 7.55 -4.51 3.88
C CYS A 179 8.23 -5.68 3.16
N LEU A 180 9.03 -6.48 3.88
CA LEU A 180 9.70 -7.65 3.31
C LEU A 180 8.72 -8.73 2.86
N MET A 181 7.64 -8.99 3.60
CA MET A 181 6.58 -9.91 3.19
C MET A 181 5.88 -9.45 1.90
N ILE A 182 5.57 -8.15 1.77
CA ILE A 182 4.95 -7.57 0.57
C ILE A 182 5.91 -7.73 -0.62
N VAL A 183 7.17 -7.28 -0.49
CA VAL A 183 8.19 -7.38 -1.54
C VAL A 183 8.42 -8.84 -1.95
N ALA A 184 8.46 -9.76 -0.99
CA ALA A 184 8.63 -11.19 -1.28
C ALA A 184 7.42 -11.78 -2.04
N SER A 185 6.20 -11.33 -1.70
CA SER A 185 4.99 -11.69 -2.44
C SER A 185 5.08 -11.21 -3.89
N ASP A 186 5.45 -9.96 -4.13
CA ASP A 186 5.50 -9.36 -5.46
C ASP A 186 6.60 -9.99 -6.32
N ILE A 187 7.82 -10.14 -5.78
CA ILE A 187 8.95 -10.79 -6.46
C ILE A 187 8.63 -12.27 -6.73
N GLY A 188 8.08 -12.97 -5.74
CA GLY A 188 7.67 -14.37 -5.89
C GLY A 188 6.61 -14.53 -6.96
N SER A 189 5.58 -13.71 -6.95
CA SER A 189 4.51 -13.72 -7.96
C SER A 189 5.05 -13.47 -9.38
N TRP A 190 5.96 -12.52 -9.52
CA TRP A 190 6.62 -12.24 -10.78
C TRP A 190 7.51 -13.39 -11.24
N ALA A 191 8.38 -13.91 -10.38
CA ALA A 191 9.35 -14.95 -10.73
C ALA A 191 8.65 -16.26 -11.12
N PHE A 192 7.74 -16.75 -10.27
CA PHE A 192 6.98 -17.98 -10.55
C PHE A 192 6.02 -17.80 -11.73
N GLY A 193 5.43 -16.62 -11.90
CA GLY A 193 4.62 -16.27 -13.05
C GLY A 193 5.41 -16.38 -14.37
N MET A 194 6.65 -15.89 -14.38
CA MET A 194 7.52 -16.01 -15.57
C MET A 194 8.01 -17.44 -15.85
N CYS A 195 8.37 -18.19 -14.80
CA CYS A 195 8.93 -19.53 -14.96
C CYS A 195 7.87 -20.60 -15.23
N CYS A 196 6.73 -20.52 -14.58
CA CYS A 196 5.74 -21.59 -14.53
C CYS A 196 4.32 -21.15 -14.93
N GLY A 197 4.08 -19.84 -15.16
CA GLY A 197 2.76 -19.30 -15.40
C GLY A 197 2.09 -19.87 -16.65
N ARG A 198 0.90 -20.42 -16.48
CA ARG A 198 0.11 -21.02 -17.56
C ARG A 198 -1.33 -20.51 -17.57
N ARG A 199 -1.91 -20.30 -16.39
CA ARG A 199 -3.33 -19.93 -16.24
C ARG A 199 -3.44 -18.47 -15.83
N PRO A 200 -4.14 -17.63 -16.61
CA PRO A 200 -4.39 -16.26 -16.17
C PRO A 200 -5.21 -16.26 -14.87
N LEU A 201 -4.86 -15.37 -13.95
CA LEU A 201 -5.51 -15.28 -12.64
C LEU A 201 -6.86 -14.59 -12.74
N SER A 202 -6.95 -13.53 -13.56
CA SER A 202 -8.14 -12.69 -13.69
C SER A 202 -8.22 -12.07 -15.09
N SER A 203 -9.45 -11.86 -15.57
CA SER A 203 -9.71 -11.11 -16.81
C SER A 203 -9.35 -9.62 -16.69
N ILE A 204 -9.33 -9.08 -15.48
CA ILE A 204 -8.99 -7.67 -15.18
C ILE A 204 -7.49 -7.42 -15.38
N SER A 205 -6.65 -8.41 -15.02
CA SER A 205 -5.19 -8.36 -15.15
C SER A 205 -4.66 -9.66 -15.78
N PRO A 206 -4.76 -9.81 -17.12
CA PRO A 206 -4.38 -11.07 -17.80
C PRO A 206 -2.90 -11.44 -17.70
N GLY A 207 -2.05 -10.47 -17.33
CA GLY A 207 -0.62 -10.72 -17.12
C GLY A 207 -0.29 -11.43 -15.82
N LYS A 208 -1.23 -11.52 -14.88
CA LYS A 208 -1.07 -12.28 -13.64
C LYS A 208 -1.51 -13.73 -13.84
N THR A 209 -0.76 -14.65 -13.23
CA THR A 209 -1.02 -16.09 -13.34
C THR A 209 -1.32 -16.70 -11.98
N VAL A 210 -2.09 -17.78 -11.96
CA VAL A 210 -2.39 -18.55 -10.74
C VAL A 210 -1.10 -19.10 -10.12
N GLU A 211 -0.21 -19.63 -10.96
CA GLU A 211 1.08 -20.18 -10.51
C GLU A 211 1.97 -19.06 -9.90
N GLY A 212 1.93 -17.86 -10.48
CA GLY A 212 2.58 -16.69 -9.92
C GLY A 212 2.02 -16.36 -8.54
N ALA A 213 0.70 -16.29 -8.39
CA ALA A 213 0.06 -16.02 -7.10
C ALA A 213 0.49 -17.05 -6.04
N ILE A 214 0.48 -18.34 -6.36
CA ILE A 214 0.94 -19.42 -5.45
C ILE A 214 2.41 -19.19 -5.05
N GLY A 215 3.28 -18.83 -6.01
CA GLY A 215 4.69 -18.51 -5.74
C GLY A 215 4.84 -17.31 -4.79
N GLY A 216 4.06 -16.26 -5.01
CA GLY A 216 4.02 -15.09 -4.12
C GLY A 216 3.60 -15.44 -2.70
N PHE A 217 2.54 -16.25 -2.56
CA PHE A 217 2.10 -16.77 -1.27
C PHE A 217 3.22 -17.54 -0.56
N ALA A 218 3.87 -18.50 -1.26
CA ALA A 218 4.94 -19.30 -0.68
C ALA A 218 6.12 -18.42 -0.20
N CYS A 219 6.53 -17.42 -0.98
CA CYS A 219 7.61 -16.50 -0.63
C CYS A 219 7.23 -15.62 0.58
N ALA A 220 6.03 -15.04 0.60
CA ALA A 220 5.58 -14.23 1.73
C ALA A 220 5.42 -15.05 3.01
N MET A 221 4.92 -16.28 2.92
CA MET A 221 4.83 -17.20 4.06
C MET A 221 6.19 -17.57 4.61
N ALA A 222 7.18 -17.83 3.74
CA ALA A 222 8.56 -18.11 4.17
C ALA A 222 9.19 -16.92 4.90
N VAL A 223 9.07 -15.72 4.34
CA VAL A 223 9.54 -14.48 4.99
C VAL A 223 8.78 -14.23 6.29
N GLY A 224 7.47 -14.42 6.32
CA GLY A 224 6.66 -14.29 7.53
C GLY A 224 7.10 -15.26 8.64
N LEU A 225 7.34 -16.53 8.30
CA LEU A 225 7.85 -17.53 9.26
C LEU A 225 9.22 -17.13 9.83
N ILE A 226 10.14 -16.69 8.96
CA ILE A 226 11.47 -16.22 9.38
C ILE A 226 11.32 -15.00 10.29
N SER A 227 10.52 -14.01 9.90
CA SER A 227 10.28 -12.81 10.69
C SER A 227 9.67 -13.14 12.06
N GLY A 228 8.66 -14.03 12.10
CA GLY A 228 8.04 -14.46 13.34
C GLY A 228 9.01 -15.15 14.30
N ARG A 229 9.94 -15.97 13.77
CA ARG A 229 11.01 -16.58 14.57
C ARG A 229 11.99 -15.54 15.09
N LEU A 230 12.43 -14.61 14.24
CA LEU A 230 13.37 -13.55 14.62
C LEU A 230 12.76 -12.60 15.65
N LEU A 231 11.49 -12.34 15.58
CA LEU A 231 10.76 -11.50 16.55
C LEU A 231 10.43 -12.25 17.85
N GLY A 232 10.61 -13.57 17.89
CA GLY A 232 10.31 -14.39 19.07
C GLY A 232 8.81 -14.69 19.25
N TRP A 233 8.07 -14.76 18.15
CA TRP A 233 6.64 -15.10 18.21
C TRP A 233 6.42 -16.56 18.63
N PRO A 234 5.31 -16.86 19.32
CA PRO A 234 5.02 -18.20 19.82
C PRO A 234 4.90 -19.23 18.69
N LEU A 235 4.82 -20.51 19.07
CA LEU A 235 4.66 -21.65 18.15
C LEU A 235 5.71 -21.66 17.01
N ALA A 236 6.97 -21.42 17.38
CA ALA A 236 8.11 -21.41 16.46
C ALA A 236 7.92 -20.49 15.23
N GLY A 237 7.20 -19.37 15.41
CA GLY A 237 6.95 -18.38 14.35
C GLY A 237 5.78 -18.71 13.42
N LEU A 238 4.95 -19.71 13.75
CA LEU A 238 3.76 -20.06 12.96
C LEU A 238 2.82 -18.87 12.72
N PRO A 239 2.58 -17.95 13.69
CA PRO A 239 1.80 -16.75 13.44
C PRO A 239 2.38 -15.89 12.32
N GLY A 240 3.71 -15.83 12.19
CA GLY A 240 4.39 -15.13 11.10
C GLY A 240 4.12 -15.78 9.74
N LEU A 241 4.11 -17.10 9.67
CA LEU A 241 3.74 -17.82 8.44
C LEU A 241 2.31 -17.50 8.02
N LEU A 242 1.36 -17.51 8.95
CA LEU A 242 -0.05 -17.18 8.68
C LEU A 242 -0.20 -15.70 8.29
N LEU A 243 0.54 -14.81 8.94
CA LEU A 243 0.56 -13.39 8.58
C LEU A 243 1.13 -13.19 7.17
N GLY A 244 2.17 -13.92 6.79
CA GLY A 244 2.71 -13.90 5.43
C GLY A 244 1.69 -14.32 4.37
N ALA A 245 0.91 -15.37 4.63
CA ALA A 245 -0.20 -15.79 3.76
C ALA A 245 -1.27 -14.69 3.66
N LEU A 246 -1.65 -14.07 4.77
CA LEU A 246 -2.62 -12.99 4.82
C LEU A 246 -2.12 -11.76 4.06
N VAL A 247 -0.85 -11.38 4.23
CA VAL A 247 -0.21 -10.28 3.50
C VAL A 247 -0.23 -10.54 2.00
N ALA A 248 0.14 -11.75 1.54
CA ALA A 248 0.10 -12.11 0.12
C ALA A 248 -1.32 -12.00 -0.46
N LEU A 249 -2.33 -12.45 0.28
CA LEU A 249 -3.73 -12.35 -0.13
C LEU A 249 -4.15 -10.88 -0.28
N ILE A 250 -3.86 -10.07 0.72
CA ILE A 250 -4.29 -8.68 0.77
C ILE A 250 -3.51 -7.81 -0.23
N SER A 251 -2.21 -8.07 -0.44
CA SER A 251 -1.43 -7.44 -1.51
C SER A 251 -2.03 -7.73 -2.89
N LEU A 252 -2.40 -8.99 -3.14
CA LEU A 252 -3.06 -9.39 -4.39
C LEU A 252 -4.42 -8.68 -4.56
N VAL A 253 -5.21 -8.57 -3.50
CA VAL A 253 -6.49 -7.83 -3.53
C VAL A 253 -6.25 -6.35 -3.84
N GLY A 254 -5.23 -5.73 -3.25
CA GLY A 254 -4.86 -4.33 -3.49
C GLY A 254 -4.54 -4.06 -4.95
N ASP A 255 -3.64 -4.84 -5.52
CA ASP A 255 -3.23 -4.73 -6.93
C ASP A 255 -4.40 -5.03 -7.91
N LEU A 256 -5.24 -6.04 -7.63
CA LEU A 256 -6.44 -6.30 -8.45
C LEU A 256 -7.47 -5.17 -8.33
N THR A 257 -7.63 -4.57 -7.15
CA THR A 257 -8.52 -3.43 -6.94
C THR A 257 -8.06 -2.22 -7.75
N GLU A 258 -6.78 -1.91 -7.71
CA GLU A 258 -6.19 -0.82 -8.50
C GLU A 258 -6.33 -1.11 -10.00
N SER A 259 -6.02 -2.32 -10.43
CA SER A 259 -6.21 -2.76 -11.83
C SER A 259 -7.66 -2.62 -12.27
N MET A 260 -8.64 -2.98 -11.42
CA MET A 260 -10.07 -2.83 -11.70
C MET A 260 -10.45 -1.36 -11.90
N MET A 261 -10.00 -0.47 -11.02
CA MET A 261 -10.27 0.98 -11.13
C MET A 261 -9.69 1.58 -12.42
N LYS A 262 -8.46 1.18 -12.80
CA LYS A 262 -7.86 1.60 -14.07
C LYS A 262 -8.68 1.15 -15.28
N ARG A 263 -9.09 -0.12 -15.33
CA ARG A 263 -9.91 -0.64 -16.45
C ARG A 263 -11.25 0.02 -16.52
N ASP A 264 -11.90 0.25 -15.38
CA ASP A 264 -13.16 0.99 -15.34
C ASP A 264 -13.01 2.43 -15.87
N ALA A 265 -11.93 3.12 -15.52
CA ALA A 265 -11.60 4.45 -16.05
C ALA A 265 -11.14 4.45 -17.53
N GLY A 266 -11.00 3.28 -18.17
CA GLY A 266 -10.47 3.16 -19.54
C GLY A 266 -8.96 3.41 -19.65
N LEU A 267 -8.23 3.31 -18.54
CA LEU A 267 -6.80 3.59 -18.44
C LEU A 267 -5.98 2.29 -18.29
N LYS A 268 -4.70 2.38 -18.62
CA LYS A 268 -3.73 1.31 -18.38
C LYS A 268 -2.89 1.59 -17.14
N ASP A 269 -2.44 2.81 -16.97
CA ASP A 269 -1.62 3.27 -15.86
C ASP A 269 -2.39 4.37 -15.10
N SER A 270 -2.19 4.49 -13.78
CA SER A 270 -2.94 5.44 -12.93
C SER A 270 -2.54 6.90 -13.18
N GLY A 271 -1.30 7.13 -13.64
CA GLY A 271 -0.74 8.45 -13.90
C GLY A 271 0.61 8.39 -14.57
N ASP A 272 1.23 9.57 -14.76
CA ASP A 272 2.55 9.74 -15.39
C ASP A 272 3.54 10.46 -14.45
N VAL A 273 3.29 10.46 -13.14
CA VAL A 273 4.10 11.18 -12.13
C VAL A 273 5.54 10.65 -12.12
N LEU A 274 5.72 9.36 -12.37
CA LEU A 274 7.05 8.75 -12.48
C LEU A 274 7.40 8.48 -13.95
N PRO A 275 8.26 9.31 -14.60
CA PRO A 275 8.60 9.16 -16.00
C PRO A 275 9.06 7.73 -16.34
N GLY A 276 8.34 7.05 -17.22
CA GLY A 276 8.61 5.67 -17.65
C GLY A 276 8.20 4.56 -16.68
N HIS A 277 7.54 4.90 -15.54
CA HIS A 277 7.15 3.96 -14.49
C HIS A 277 5.66 3.99 -14.13
N GLY A 278 4.84 4.80 -14.81
CA GLY A 278 3.42 4.96 -14.50
C GLY A 278 3.16 5.88 -13.31
N GLY A 279 2.03 5.70 -12.66
CA GLY A 279 1.63 6.49 -11.52
C GLY A 279 2.27 6.02 -10.20
N ILE A 280 2.10 6.85 -9.17
CA ILE A 280 2.48 6.50 -7.80
C ILE A 280 1.56 5.40 -7.27
N LEU A 281 0.26 5.43 -7.62
CA LEU A 281 -0.72 4.45 -7.21
C LEU A 281 -0.38 3.05 -7.73
N ASP A 282 0.13 2.95 -8.97
CA ASP A 282 0.65 1.70 -9.56
C ASP A 282 1.83 1.07 -8.77
N ARG A 283 2.41 1.79 -7.82
CA ARG A 283 3.58 1.37 -7.02
C ARG A 283 3.26 1.04 -5.58
N ILE A 284 2.15 1.55 -5.09
CA ILE A 284 1.76 1.40 -3.69
C ILE A 284 0.51 0.54 -3.51
N ASP A 285 -0.08 0.04 -4.58
CA ASP A 285 -1.32 -0.74 -4.58
C ASP A 285 -1.29 -1.91 -3.58
N SER A 286 -0.20 -2.69 -3.57
CA SER A 286 0.06 -3.78 -2.61
C SER A 286 0.23 -3.28 -1.17
N TYR A 287 0.57 -2.00 -0.97
CA TYR A 287 0.87 -1.39 0.33
C TYR A 287 -0.30 -0.67 0.97
N LEU A 288 -1.47 -0.57 0.30
CA LEU A 288 -2.59 0.22 0.79
C LEU A 288 -3.42 -0.51 1.85
N PHE A 289 -3.87 -1.73 1.57
CA PHE A 289 -4.67 -2.51 2.52
C PHE A 289 -3.83 -3.20 3.59
N THR A 290 -2.60 -3.58 3.25
CA THR A 290 -1.73 -4.43 4.08
C THR A 290 -1.41 -3.84 5.45
N PRO A 291 -1.11 -2.54 5.64
CA PRO A 291 -0.73 -2.02 6.96
C PRO A 291 -1.86 -2.13 7.99
N ALA A 292 -3.11 -1.86 7.60
CA ALA A 292 -4.25 -1.99 8.49
C ALA A 292 -4.46 -3.45 8.91
N VAL A 293 -4.40 -4.38 7.94
CA VAL A 293 -4.58 -5.81 8.20
C VAL A 293 -3.47 -6.33 9.12
N ILE A 294 -2.20 -5.96 8.86
CA ILE A 294 -1.08 -6.36 9.71
C ILE A 294 -1.23 -5.76 11.11
N TYR A 295 -1.54 -4.47 11.21
CA TYR A 295 -1.72 -3.80 12.49
C TYR A 295 -2.76 -4.54 13.38
N TYR A 296 -3.93 -4.81 12.84
CA TYR A 296 -4.97 -5.51 13.58
C TYR A 296 -4.63 -6.99 13.84
N ALA A 297 -4.00 -7.69 12.90
CA ALA A 297 -3.58 -9.07 13.11
C ALA A 297 -2.59 -9.20 14.28
N ILE A 298 -1.59 -8.33 14.37
CA ILE A 298 -0.59 -8.41 15.44
C ILE A 298 -1.06 -7.80 16.76
N THR A 299 -1.91 -6.77 16.74
CA THR A 299 -2.37 -6.14 17.99
C THR A 299 -3.55 -6.85 18.63
N LEU A 300 -4.42 -7.50 17.86
CA LEU A 300 -5.61 -8.18 18.35
C LEU A 300 -5.44 -9.70 18.41
N ALA A 301 -4.89 -10.34 17.36
CA ALA A 301 -4.84 -11.79 17.27
C ALA A 301 -3.59 -12.38 17.94
N LEU A 302 -2.41 -11.80 17.75
CA LEU A 302 -1.17 -12.34 18.29
C LEU A 302 -1.17 -12.46 19.83
N PRO A 303 -1.69 -11.48 20.61
CA PRO A 303 -1.75 -11.60 22.08
C PRO A 303 -2.68 -12.69 22.61
N LEU A 304 -3.61 -13.19 21.78
CA LEU A 304 -4.55 -14.27 22.16
C LEU A 304 -3.92 -15.66 22.04
N LEU A 305 -2.73 -15.76 21.41
CA LEU A 305 -2.05 -17.04 21.27
C LEU A 305 -1.35 -17.44 22.55
N PRO A 306 -1.27 -18.77 22.86
CA PRO A 306 -0.57 -19.25 24.04
C PRO A 306 0.89 -18.80 24.00
N LYS A 307 1.34 -18.20 25.10
CA LYS A 307 2.75 -17.90 25.29
C LYS A 307 3.45 -19.24 25.52
N GLY A 308 4.26 -19.68 24.58
CA GLY A 308 5.07 -20.89 24.66
C GLY A 308 6.10 -20.83 25.77
#